data_d87971a8b7adafe8737b2828b30830e4
#
_entry.id   d87971a8b7adafe8737b2828b30830e4
#
_cell.length_a   1.000
_cell.length_b   1.000
_cell.length_c   1.000
_cell.angle_alpha   90.00
_cell.angle_beta   90.00
_cell.angle_gamma   90.00
#
_symmetry.space_group_name_H-M   'P 1'
#
loop_
_entity.id
_entity.type
_entity.pdbx_description
1 polymer ?
#
loop_
_entity_poly.entity_id
_entity_poly.type
_entity_poly.pdbx_seq_one_letter_code
_entity_poly.pdbx_strand_id
1 'polypeptide(L)'
;MIVSTPTFHVAEPPAQYLHRPPLVVDCSTLAGLVFREPWWADALARIEGRELHAPNILQAEIANVAVKKLRRGETHATEGLAQAVAMEIDLHRLDAEAVAALAQRYNLSASDAAYLWLAAELKAPLATFDAKLAEAARVHLATLRG
;
A
#
# COMPACT_ATOMS: atom_id res chain seq x y z
N MET A 1 -26.87 12.84 35.44
CA MET A 1 -27.39 11.46 35.73
C MET A 1 -26.42 10.45 35.11
N ILE A 2 -25.95 9.55 35.93
CA ILE A 2 -25.09 8.48 35.47
C ILE A 2 -25.98 7.32 35.05
N VAL A 3 -25.97 7.04 33.75
CA VAL A 3 -26.64 5.87 33.22
C VAL A 3 -25.71 4.68 33.40
N SER A 4 -26.18 3.60 33.98
CA SER A 4 -25.42 2.37 34.04
C SER A 4 -25.09 1.90 32.63
N THR A 5 -23.82 1.87 32.29
CA THR A 5 -23.39 1.39 30.98
C THR A 5 -23.54 -0.14 30.95
N PRO A 6 -24.34 -0.68 30.03
CA PRO A 6 -24.41 -2.12 29.90
C PRO A 6 -23.04 -2.69 29.47
N THR A 7 -22.80 -3.92 29.87
CA THR A 7 -21.59 -4.62 29.47
C THR A 7 -21.64 -4.91 27.99
N PHE A 8 -20.58 -4.49 27.28
CA PHE A 8 -20.44 -4.74 25.85
C PHE A 8 -19.90 -6.16 25.64
N HIS A 9 -20.63 -6.94 24.89
CA HIS A 9 -20.22 -8.30 24.55
C HIS A 9 -20.01 -8.42 23.05
N VAL A 10 -18.90 -9.03 22.68
CA VAL A 10 -18.60 -9.33 21.29
C VAL A 10 -18.43 -10.84 21.18
N ALA A 11 -19.27 -11.44 20.36
CA ALA A 11 -19.10 -12.84 19.97
C ALA A 11 -18.40 -12.87 18.63
N GLU A 12 -17.26 -13.53 18.57
CA GLU A 12 -16.42 -13.54 17.37
C GLU A 12 -16.31 -14.95 16.79
N PRO A 13 -16.27 -15.05 15.46
CA PRO A 13 -15.91 -16.32 14.83
C PRO A 13 -14.44 -16.65 15.12
N PRO A 14 -13.99 -17.87 14.80
CA PRO A 14 -12.57 -18.19 14.92
C PRO A 14 -11.69 -17.16 14.22
N ALA A 15 -10.51 -16.88 14.78
CA ALA A 15 -9.62 -15.81 14.35
C ALA A 15 -9.31 -15.83 12.85
N GLN A 16 -9.27 -17.00 12.22
CA GLN A 16 -9.06 -17.15 10.79
C GLN A 16 -10.09 -16.44 9.91
N TYR A 17 -11.29 -16.21 10.44
CA TYR A 17 -12.37 -15.49 9.75
C TYR A 17 -12.33 -13.98 9.99
N LEU A 18 -11.49 -13.54 10.92
CA LEU A 18 -11.32 -12.12 11.24
C LEU A 18 -10.17 -11.50 10.46
N HIS A 19 -9.49 -12.30 9.64
CA HIS A 19 -8.35 -11.87 8.88
C HIS A 19 -8.76 -10.84 7.82
N ARG A 20 -8.06 -9.70 7.83
CA ARG A 20 -8.26 -8.67 6.81
C ARG A 20 -7.59 -9.13 5.51
N PRO A 21 -8.26 -8.96 4.36
CA PRO A 21 -7.64 -9.32 3.10
C PRO A 21 -6.35 -8.53 2.85
N PRO A 22 -5.28 -9.18 2.39
CA PRO A 22 -4.05 -8.46 2.09
C PRO A 22 -4.20 -7.56 0.87
N LEU A 23 -3.48 -6.45 0.88
CA LEU A 23 -3.39 -5.51 -0.22
C LEU A 23 -1.97 -4.97 -0.27
N VAL A 24 -1.33 -5.05 -1.41
CA VAL A 24 -0.06 -4.38 -1.63
C VAL A 24 -0.37 -2.96 -2.10
N VAL A 25 0.20 -1.96 -1.42
CA VAL A 25 0.02 -0.55 -1.78
C VAL A 25 1.34 0.01 -2.28
N ASP A 26 1.28 0.75 -3.38
CA ASP A 26 2.45 1.45 -3.87
C ASP A 26 2.52 2.87 -3.31
N CYS A 27 3.60 3.58 -3.65
CA CYS A 27 3.79 4.95 -3.16
C CYS A 27 2.69 5.90 -3.66
N SER A 28 2.18 5.72 -4.87
CA SER A 28 1.11 6.59 -5.40
C SER A 28 -0.17 6.49 -4.58
N THR A 29 -0.52 5.30 -4.14
CA THR A 29 -1.70 5.06 -3.32
C THR A 29 -1.53 5.65 -1.92
N LEU A 30 -0.40 5.38 -1.28
CA LEU A 30 -0.11 5.91 0.05
C LEU A 30 0.00 7.44 0.03
N ALA A 31 0.74 7.99 -0.94
CA ALA A 31 0.89 9.43 -1.10
C ALA A 31 -0.46 10.12 -1.33
N GLY A 32 -1.32 9.51 -2.15
CA GLY A 32 -2.66 10.02 -2.40
C GLY A 32 -3.45 10.19 -1.12
N LEU A 33 -3.35 9.22 -0.22
CA LEU A 33 -4.04 9.27 1.07
C LEU A 33 -3.43 10.29 2.02
N VAL A 34 -2.12 10.18 2.30
CA VAL A 34 -1.49 10.95 3.39
C VAL A 34 -1.22 12.40 3.03
N PHE A 35 -1.04 12.71 1.75
CA PHE A 35 -0.83 14.08 1.28
C PHE A 35 -2.09 14.72 0.71
N ARG A 36 -3.23 14.05 0.85
CA ARG A 36 -4.53 14.58 0.42
C ARG A 36 -4.56 14.99 -1.05
N GLU A 37 -4.00 14.14 -1.92
CA GLU A 37 -4.05 14.37 -3.36
C GLU A 37 -5.51 14.30 -3.87
N PRO A 38 -5.81 14.82 -5.09
CA PRO A 38 -7.18 14.79 -5.60
C PRO A 38 -7.85 13.41 -5.58
N TRP A 39 -7.06 12.34 -5.61
CA TRP A 39 -7.56 10.96 -5.58
C TRP A 39 -7.56 10.31 -4.19
N TRP A 40 -7.46 11.12 -3.11
CA TRP A 40 -7.36 10.57 -1.75
C TRP A 40 -8.57 9.72 -1.35
N ALA A 41 -9.78 10.09 -1.83
CA ALA A 41 -10.99 9.32 -1.51
C ALA A 41 -10.94 7.93 -2.11
N ASP A 42 -10.44 7.80 -3.34
CA ASP A 42 -10.25 6.50 -3.99
C ASP A 42 -9.16 5.71 -3.28
N ALA A 43 -8.07 6.35 -2.87
CA ALA A 43 -7.01 5.71 -2.10
C ALA A 43 -7.56 5.16 -0.77
N LEU A 44 -8.33 5.95 -0.04
CA LEU A 44 -8.95 5.52 1.20
C LEU A 44 -9.87 4.31 0.99
N ALA A 45 -10.71 4.36 -0.04
CA ALA A 45 -11.62 3.27 -0.35
C ALA A 45 -10.89 1.96 -0.64
N ARG A 46 -9.71 2.03 -1.27
CA ARG A 46 -8.89 0.84 -1.56
C ARG A 46 -8.22 0.27 -0.32
N ILE A 47 -7.77 1.13 0.58
CA ILE A 47 -6.98 0.76 1.76
C ILE A 47 -7.86 0.29 2.92
N GLU A 48 -9.04 0.86 3.05
CA GLU A 48 -9.92 0.64 4.18
C GLU A 48 -10.27 -0.83 4.35
N GLY A 49 -10.09 -1.34 5.58
CA GLY A 49 -10.40 -2.72 5.91
C GLY A 49 -9.40 -3.76 5.41
N ARG A 50 -8.25 -3.33 4.89
CA ARG A 50 -7.24 -4.22 4.33
C ARG A 50 -6.03 -4.34 5.24
N GLU A 51 -5.35 -5.48 5.15
CA GLU A 51 -4.01 -5.66 5.72
C GLU A 51 -3.00 -5.17 4.69
N LEU A 52 -2.26 -4.12 5.03
CA LEU A 52 -1.40 -3.44 4.07
C LEU A 52 0.01 -4.00 4.07
N HIS A 53 0.53 -4.20 2.88
CA HIS A 53 1.89 -4.69 2.63
C HIS A 53 2.57 -3.82 1.58
N ALA A 54 3.87 -3.65 1.72
CA ALA A 54 4.69 -2.96 0.73
C ALA A 54 6.12 -3.46 0.78
N PRO A 55 6.86 -3.36 -0.33
CA PRO A 55 8.31 -3.54 -0.25
C PRO A 55 8.93 -2.42 0.59
N ASN A 56 10.04 -2.70 1.25
CA ASN A 56 10.68 -1.73 2.15
C ASN A 56 11.16 -0.45 1.44
N ILE A 57 11.29 -0.47 0.13
CA ILE A 57 11.59 0.72 -0.67
C ILE A 57 10.54 1.83 -0.51
N LEU A 58 9.33 1.48 -0.10
CA LEU A 58 8.26 2.47 0.12
C LEU A 58 8.70 3.56 1.10
N GLN A 59 9.50 3.23 2.11
CA GLN A 59 9.97 4.21 3.09
C GLN A 59 10.77 5.34 2.43
N ALA A 60 11.68 4.99 1.53
CA ALA A 60 12.47 5.98 0.82
C ALA A 60 11.61 6.77 -0.19
N GLU A 61 10.69 6.10 -0.85
CA GLU A 61 9.84 6.73 -1.85
C GLU A 61 8.88 7.75 -1.21
N ILE A 62 8.24 7.40 -0.10
CA ILE A 62 7.31 8.32 0.56
C ILE A 62 8.05 9.51 1.18
N ALA A 63 9.25 9.28 1.73
CA ALA A 63 10.10 10.35 2.22
C ALA A 63 10.49 11.30 1.09
N ASN A 64 10.79 10.76 -0.09
CA ASN A 64 11.15 11.56 -1.26
C ASN A 64 9.97 12.44 -1.73
N VAL A 65 8.76 11.90 -1.72
CA VAL A 65 7.56 12.70 -2.04
C VAL A 65 7.41 13.85 -1.05
N ALA A 66 7.56 13.58 0.25
CA ALA A 66 7.48 14.62 1.28
C ALA A 66 8.53 15.71 1.08
N VAL A 67 9.79 15.32 0.80
CA VAL A 67 10.89 16.28 0.55
C VAL A 67 10.58 17.17 -0.64
N LYS A 68 10.10 16.60 -1.74
CA LYS A 68 9.75 17.40 -2.93
C LYS A 68 8.64 18.40 -2.63
N LYS A 69 7.63 17.99 -1.87
CA LYS A 69 6.53 18.87 -1.47
C LYS A 69 7.02 20.00 -0.56
N LEU A 70 7.86 19.68 0.43
CA LEU A 70 8.43 20.69 1.33
C LEU A 70 9.28 21.71 0.58
N ARG A 71 10.06 21.28 -0.41
CA ARG A 71 10.85 22.16 -1.25
C ARG A 71 10.00 23.11 -2.10
N ARG A 72 8.75 22.75 -2.35
CA ARG A 72 7.77 23.61 -3.03
C ARG A 72 6.97 24.48 -2.06
N GLY A 73 7.31 24.43 -0.77
CA GLY A 73 6.60 25.21 0.26
C GLY A 73 5.31 24.60 0.78
N GLU A 74 5.04 23.33 0.45
CA GLU A 74 3.87 22.62 0.92
C GLU A 74 4.14 22.06 2.33
N THR A 75 4.03 22.92 3.33
CA THR A 75 4.43 22.59 4.71
C THR A 75 3.60 21.48 5.35
N HIS A 76 2.38 21.25 4.90
CA HIS A 76 1.52 20.15 5.37
C HIS A 76 2.10 18.76 5.05
N ALA A 77 3.10 18.67 4.18
CA ALA A 77 3.74 17.40 3.85
C ALA A 77 4.42 16.76 5.07
N THR A 78 4.83 17.53 6.06
CA THR A 78 5.37 16.99 7.31
C THR A 78 4.33 16.13 8.04
N GLU A 79 3.10 16.61 8.11
CA GLU A 79 2.00 15.86 8.72
C GLU A 79 1.65 14.60 7.93
N GLY A 80 1.64 14.71 6.61
CA GLY A 80 1.39 13.57 5.73
C GLY A 80 2.42 12.46 5.91
N LEU A 81 3.70 12.83 5.99
CA LEU A 81 4.76 11.87 6.25
C LEU A 81 4.61 11.22 7.63
N ALA A 82 4.29 12.00 8.66
CA ALA A 82 4.05 11.46 10.00
C ALA A 82 2.88 10.48 10.00
N GLN A 83 1.83 10.76 9.26
CA GLN A 83 0.69 9.85 9.10
C GLN A 83 1.13 8.53 8.43
N ALA A 84 1.93 8.61 7.37
CA ALA A 84 2.44 7.42 6.69
C ALA A 84 3.27 6.54 7.63
N VAL A 85 4.13 7.16 8.43
CA VAL A 85 4.99 6.44 9.40
C VAL A 85 4.14 5.76 10.48
N ALA A 86 3.03 6.38 10.88
CA ALA A 86 2.15 5.83 11.91
C ALA A 86 1.22 4.71 11.40
N MET A 87 1.09 4.54 10.11
CA MET A 87 0.24 3.48 9.54
C MET A 87 0.87 2.12 9.70
N GLU A 88 0.03 1.13 9.97
CA GLU A 88 0.46 -0.26 10.03
C GLU A 88 0.58 -0.82 8.62
N ILE A 89 1.81 -0.88 8.12
CA ILE A 89 2.13 -1.46 6.82
C ILE A 89 3.26 -2.47 7.04
N ASP A 90 3.02 -3.71 6.66
CA ASP A 90 4.04 -4.73 6.71
C ASP A 90 5.03 -4.52 5.57
N LEU A 91 6.27 -4.19 5.92
CA LEU A 91 7.34 -3.94 4.96
C LEU A 91 8.13 -5.21 4.72
N HIS A 92 8.37 -5.51 3.46
CA HIS A 92 9.04 -6.73 3.04
C HIS A 92 10.38 -6.44 2.39
N ARG A 93 11.35 -7.28 2.69
CA ARG A 93 12.64 -7.22 2.04
C ARG A 93 12.51 -7.68 0.58
N LEU A 94 13.19 -6.99 -0.33
CA LEU A 94 13.15 -7.31 -1.74
C LEU A 94 13.99 -8.53 -2.09
N ASP A 95 13.49 -9.31 -3.05
CA ASP A 95 14.31 -10.25 -3.81
C ASP A 95 14.79 -9.51 -5.07
N ALA A 96 16.01 -9.02 -5.05
CA ALA A 96 16.52 -8.15 -6.11
C ALA A 96 16.56 -8.86 -7.46
N GLU A 97 16.92 -10.12 -7.51
CA GLU A 97 16.98 -10.87 -8.76
C GLU A 97 15.59 -11.07 -9.37
N ALA A 98 14.61 -11.45 -8.55
CA ALA A 98 13.24 -11.62 -9.00
C ALA A 98 12.61 -10.29 -9.45
N VAL A 99 12.89 -9.21 -8.71
CA VAL A 99 12.42 -7.86 -9.08
C VAL A 99 13.03 -7.43 -10.42
N ALA A 100 14.33 -7.64 -10.63
CA ALA A 100 14.98 -7.29 -11.89
C ALA A 100 14.38 -8.07 -13.06
N ALA A 101 14.08 -9.34 -12.88
CA ALA A 101 13.45 -10.15 -13.92
C ALA A 101 12.07 -9.62 -14.31
N LEU A 102 11.24 -9.25 -13.32
CA LEU A 102 9.93 -8.65 -13.58
C LEU A 102 10.04 -7.27 -14.24
N ALA A 103 10.98 -6.46 -13.79
CA ALA A 103 11.22 -5.14 -14.38
C ALA A 103 11.55 -5.26 -15.86
N GLN A 104 12.40 -6.19 -16.21
CA GLN A 104 12.79 -6.43 -17.59
C GLN A 104 11.63 -6.99 -18.40
N ARG A 105 10.89 -7.95 -17.86
CA ARG A 105 9.77 -8.60 -18.55
C ARG A 105 8.66 -7.62 -18.92
N TYR A 106 8.32 -6.70 -18.01
CA TYR A 106 7.22 -5.78 -18.20
C TYR A 106 7.66 -4.34 -18.52
N ASN A 107 8.94 -4.15 -18.73
CA ASN A 107 9.52 -2.83 -18.99
C ASN A 107 9.15 -1.80 -17.93
N LEU A 108 9.28 -2.20 -16.68
CA LEU A 108 9.05 -1.35 -15.50
C LEU A 108 10.39 -0.91 -14.91
N SER A 109 10.34 0.16 -14.11
CA SER A 109 11.45 0.45 -13.20
C SER A 109 11.56 -0.68 -12.16
N ALA A 110 12.72 -0.84 -11.55
CA ALA A 110 12.88 -1.80 -10.47
C ALA A 110 11.98 -1.45 -9.27
N SER A 111 11.79 -0.17 -9.00
CA SER A 111 10.88 0.28 -7.95
C SER A 111 9.45 -0.19 -8.19
N ASP A 112 8.92 0.02 -9.38
CA ASP A 112 7.57 -0.43 -9.72
C ASP A 112 7.46 -1.95 -9.73
N ALA A 113 8.47 -2.62 -10.27
CA ALA A 113 8.51 -4.07 -10.30
C ALA A 113 8.56 -4.69 -8.89
N ALA A 114 9.12 -3.98 -7.91
CA ALA A 114 9.15 -4.45 -6.53
C ALA A 114 7.74 -4.63 -5.96
N TYR A 115 6.84 -3.70 -6.25
CA TYR A 115 5.44 -3.81 -5.83
C TYR A 115 4.73 -4.98 -6.52
N LEU A 116 4.96 -5.14 -7.80
CA LEU A 116 4.40 -6.25 -8.57
C LEU A 116 4.91 -7.60 -8.05
N TRP A 117 6.21 -7.68 -7.79
CA TRP A 117 6.84 -8.87 -7.21
C TRP A 117 6.18 -9.24 -5.88
N LEU A 118 6.00 -8.27 -4.98
CA LEU A 118 5.42 -8.54 -3.67
C LEU A 118 3.95 -8.99 -3.79
N ALA A 119 3.17 -8.35 -4.65
CA ALA A 119 1.79 -8.75 -4.88
C ALA A 119 1.71 -10.20 -5.37
N ALA A 120 2.60 -10.60 -6.26
CA ALA A 120 2.67 -11.97 -6.75
C ALA A 120 3.08 -12.97 -5.64
N GLU A 121 4.08 -12.61 -4.83
CA GLU A 121 4.53 -13.45 -3.72
C GLU A 121 3.41 -13.70 -2.70
N LEU A 122 2.64 -12.66 -2.38
CA LEU A 122 1.55 -12.75 -1.41
C LEU A 122 0.24 -13.23 -2.03
N LYS A 123 0.18 -13.37 -3.34
CA LYS A 123 -1.05 -13.62 -4.10
C LYS A 123 -2.14 -12.63 -3.69
N ALA A 124 -1.75 -11.37 -3.59
CA ALA A 124 -2.59 -10.26 -3.16
C ALA A 124 -2.80 -9.27 -4.30
N PRO A 125 -3.90 -8.52 -4.29
CA PRO A 125 -4.07 -7.43 -5.24
C PRO A 125 -3.06 -6.32 -4.98
N LEU A 126 -2.77 -5.55 -6.03
CA LEU A 126 -1.93 -4.38 -6.00
C LEU A 126 -2.78 -3.14 -6.25
N ALA A 127 -2.76 -2.20 -5.32
CA ALA A 127 -3.39 -0.89 -5.47
C ALA A 127 -2.37 0.13 -5.95
N THR A 128 -2.62 0.74 -7.09
CA THR A 128 -1.74 1.75 -7.68
C THR A 128 -2.57 2.74 -8.49
N PHE A 129 -2.09 3.99 -8.58
CA PHE A 129 -2.62 5.00 -9.50
C PHE A 129 -1.71 5.18 -10.73
N ASP A 130 -0.66 4.36 -10.84
CA ASP A 130 0.21 4.34 -12.02
C ASP A 130 -0.38 3.39 -13.06
N ALA A 131 -0.78 3.93 -14.21
CA ALA A 131 -1.45 3.15 -15.24
C ALA A 131 -0.56 2.04 -15.83
N LYS A 132 0.73 2.29 -15.97
CA LYS A 132 1.67 1.31 -16.53
C LYS A 132 1.85 0.14 -15.56
N LEU A 133 2.03 0.43 -14.27
CA LEU A 133 2.13 -0.61 -13.26
C LEU A 133 0.81 -1.40 -13.13
N ALA A 134 -0.31 -0.71 -13.16
CA ALA A 134 -1.63 -1.35 -13.12
C ALA A 134 -1.83 -2.35 -14.25
N GLU A 135 -1.42 -1.98 -15.46
CA GLU A 135 -1.56 -2.88 -16.62
C GLU A 135 -0.65 -4.09 -16.51
N ALA A 136 0.61 -3.90 -16.09
CA ALA A 136 1.52 -5.01 -15.86
C ALA A 136 1.00 -5.95 -14.76
N ALA A 137 0.45 -5.38 -13.69
CA ALA A 137 -0.12 -6.17 -12.60
C ALA A 137 -1.34 -6.96 -13.06
N ARG A 138 -2.22 -6.35 -13.83
CA ARG A 138 -3.38 -7.05 -14.38
C ARG A 138 -2.97 -8.28 -15.18
N VAL A 139 -1.96 -8.14 -16.03
CA VAL A 139 -1.47 -9.25 -16.86
C VAL A 139 -0.77 -10.30 -16.01
N HIS A 140 0.17 -9.87 -15.18
CA HIS A 140 1.02 -10.80 -14.42
C HIS A 140 0.24 -11.57 -13.35
N LEU A 141 -0.59 -10.87 -12.56
CA LEU A 141 -1.34 -11.50 -11.48
C LEU A 141 -2.39 -12.48 -12.02
N ALA A 142 -2.91 -12.26 -13.21
CA ALA A 142 -3.81 -13.19 -13.86
C ALA A 142 -3.14 -14.54 -14.20
N THR A 143 -1.81 -14.60 -14.25
CA THR A 143 -1.07 -15.85 -14.49
C THR A 143 -0.94 -16.72 -13.24
N LEU A 144 -1.22 -16.16 -12.06
CA LEU A 144 -1.06 -16.84 -10.77
C LEU A 144 -2.31 -17.65 -10.43
N ARG A 145 -2.59 -18.61 -11.23
CA ARG A 145 -3.71 -19.52 -10.99
C ARG A 145 -3.21 -20.74 -10.22
N GLY A 146 -3.87 -21.02 -9.14
CA GLY A 146 -3.45 -22.17 -8.42
C GLY A 146 -4.26 -22.57 -7.33
#